data_20016cefa3a48fd2eda4803e432367ba
#
_entry.id   20016cefa3a48fd2eda4803e432367ba
#
_cell.length_a   1.000
_cell.length_b   1.000
_cell.length_c   1.000
_cell.angle_alpha   90.00
_cell.angle_beta   90.00
_cell.angle_gamma   90.00
#
_symmetry.space_group_name_H-M   'P 1'
#
loop_
_entity.id
_entity.type
_entity.pdbx_description
1 polymer ?
#
loop_
_entity_poly.entity_id
_entity_poly.type
_entity_poly.pdbx_seq_one_letter_code
_entity_poly.pdbx_strand_id
1 'polypeptide(L)'
;MKNKIFKYIFILIFICSCKISKQRLPYFDSYDFSPKWNSVDHKIPKFQLINQNGDTITNNDYTGKIYIADFFFTTCPGICPKLTKHMKILEDLYSNNDQIKFLSHTVMPWHDSVSVLNEYGKRYDIESEKWNLVTGEKEEIYRVARDGYFADKSFKAQESANEFIHTENFYLI
;
A
#
# COMPACT_ATOMS: atom_id res chain seq x y z
N MET A 1 -17.17 15.75 58.00
CA MET A 1 -15.91 15.43 57.37
C MET A 1 -15.96 14.20 56.44
N LYS A 2 -16.74 13.15 56.76
CA LYS A 2 -16.83 11.90 55.95
C LYS A 2 -17.36 12.10 54.53
N ASN A 3 -18.29 13.02 54.27
CA ASN A 3 -18.89 13.24 52.95
C ASN A 3 -17.97 13.95 51.92
N LYS A 4 -16.96 14.71 52.36
CA LYS A 4 -16.01 15.34 51.46
C LYS A 4 -14.98 14.38 50.90
N ILE A 5 -14.52 13.43 51.73
CA ILE A 5 -13.55 12.40 51.30
C ILE A 5 -14.17 11.47 50.25
N PHE A 6 -15.45 11.11 50.40
CA PHE A 6 -16.16 10.26 49.45
C PHE A 6 -16.33 10.93 48.06
N LYS A 7 -16.52 12.26 48.01
CA LYS A 7 -16.58 13.04 46.76
C LYS A 7 -15.23 13.06 46.03
N TYR A 8 -14.12 13.14 46.72
CA TYR A 8 -12.79 13.13 46.13
C TYR A 8 -12.36 11.76 45.63
N ILE A 9 -12.76 10.68 46.32
CA ILE A 9 -12.54 9.30 45.87
C ILE A 9 -13.30 9.02 44.58
N PHE A 10 -14.53 9.53 44.42
CA PHE A 10 -15.32 9.36 43.19
C PHE A 10 -14.73 10.11 42.01
N ILE A 11 -14.12 11.28 42.22
CA ILE A 11 -13.43 12.06 41.20
C ILE A 11 -12.12 11.38 40.74
N LEU A 12 -11.39 10.75 41.69
CA LEU A 12 -10.14 10.04 41.35
C LEU A 12 -10.39 8.76 40.52
N ILE A 13 -11.51 8.09 40.68
CA ILE A 13 -11.87 6.91 39.87
C ILE A 13 -12.17 7.26 38.41
N PHE A 14 -12.67 8.49 38.14
CA PHE A 14 -13.00 8.93 36.77
C PHE A 14 -11.78 9.30 35.91
N ILE A 15 -10.62 9.57 36.52
CA ILE A 15 -9.40 9.98 35.78
C ILE A 15 -8.60 8.76 35.27
N CYS A 16 -8.91 7.55 35.71
CA CYS A 16 -8.12 6.35 35.42
C CYS A 16 -8.61 5.54 34.21
N SER A 17 -9.55 6.06 33.37
CA SER A 17 -10.24 5.25 32.35
C SER A 17 -9.95 5.62 30.90
N CYS A 18 -8.80 6.21 30.57
CA CYS A 18 -8.39 6.35 29.18
C CYS A 18 -7.04 5.66 28.93
N LYS A 19 -6.99 4.35 29.02
CA LYS A 19 -5.99 3.59 28.26
C LYS A 19 -6.44 3.60 26.80
N ILE A 20 -5.90 4.52 26.00
CA ILE A 20 -5.93 4.39 24.55
C ILE A 20 -5.11 3.13 24.24
N SER A 21 -5.81 2.02 24.05
CA SER A 21 -5.21 0.82 23.50
C SER A 21 -4.72 1.19 22.11
N LYS A 22 -3.39 1.28 21.89
CA LYS A 22 -2.84 1.36 20.55
C LYS A 22 -3.23 0.07 19.84
N GLN A 23 -4.28 0.14 19.05
CA GLN A 23 -4.71 -0.98 18.23
C GLN A 23 -3.61 -1.25 17.22
N ARG A 24 -2.95 -2.39 17.34
CA ARG A 24 -1.94 -2.83 16.36
C ARG A 24 -2.66 -3.39 15.15
N LEU A 25 -2.11 -3.16 13.96
CA LEU A 25 -2.53 -3.86 12.75
C LEU A 25 -1.86 -5.24 12.73
N PRO A 26 -2.56 -6.26 12.23
CA PRO A 26 -1.96 -7.58 12.03
C PRO A 26 -1.03 -7.56 10.82
N TYR A 27 -0.05 -8.47 10.83
CA TYR A 27 0.76 -8.79 9.66
C TYR A 27 0.13 -9.93 8.87
N PHE A 28 0.46 -10.00 7.58
CA PHE A 28 0.05 -11.06 6.68
C PHE A 28 1.30 -11.60 5.97
N ASP A 29 1.45 -12.92 5.92
CA ASP A 29 2.62 -13.60 5.37
C ASP A 29 2.26 -14.71 4.37
N SER A 30 0.99 -14.76 3.97
CA SER A 30 0.49 -15.79 3.07
C SER A 30 -0.80 -15.38 2.35
N TYR A 31 -1.12 -16.10 1.28
CA TYR A 31 -2.30 -15.86 0.42
C TYR A 31 -3.66 -16.04 1.10
N ASP A 32 -3.73 -16.73 2.22
CA ASP A 32 -4.97 -16.93 2.97
C ASP A 32 -5.35 -15.71 3.82
N PHE A 33 -4.44 -14.72 3.91
CA PHE A 33 -4.60 -13.52 4.72
C PHE A 33 -4.99 -13.81 6.16
N SER A 34 -4.46 -14.89 6.74
CA SER A 34 -4.60 -15.18 8.16
C SER A 34 -3.82 -14.16 8.97
N PRO A 35 -4.47 -13.41 9.89
CA PRO A 35 -3.82 -12.35 10.63
C PRO A 35 -2.77 -12.90 11.62
N LYS A 36 -1.56 -12.35 11.58
CA LYS A 36 -0.47 -12.60 12.51
C LYS A 36 -0.27 -11.38 13.40
N TRP A 37 -0.22 -11.57 14.69
CA TRP A 37 -0.07 -10.48 15.67
C TRP A 37 1.37 -10.29 16.16
N ASN A 38 2.26 -11.18 15.77
CA ASN A 38 3.71 -11.08 15.96
C ASN A 38 4.37 -10.69 14.66
N SER A 39 5.65 -10.27 14.72
CA SER A 39 6.45 -10.01 13.52
C SER A 39 6.51 -11.25 12.62
N VAL A 40 6.51 -11.03 11.33
CA VAL A 40 6.65 -12.06 10.30
C VAL A 40 7.98 -11.87 9.57
N ASP A 41 8.54 -12.96 9.03
CA ASP A 41 9.78 -12.90 8.25
C ASP A 41 9.54 -12.59 6.78
N HIS A 42 8.29 -12.47 6.37
CA HIS A 42 7.92 -12.13 4.99
C HIS A 42 8.45 -10.74 4.62
N LYS A 43 9.03 -10.64 3.42
CA LYS A 43 9.56 -9.39 2.85
C LYS A 43 9.18 -9.29 1.39
N ILE A 44 8.95 -8.06 0.95
CA ILE A 44 8.77 -7.80 -0.47
C ILE A 44 10.05 -8.18 -1.22
N PRO A 45 10.00 -9.05 -2.25
CA PRO A 45 11.15 -9.42 -3.05
C PRO A 45 11.86 -8.21 -3.63
N LYS A 46 13.17 -8.31 -3.85
CA LYS A 46 13.89 -7.24 -4.54
C LYS A 46 13.32 -7.01 -5.93
N PHE A 47 13.18 -5.74 -6.29
CA PHE A 47 12.72 -5.31 -7.61
C PHE A 47 13.52 -4.12 -8.12
N GLN A 48 13.52 -3.96 -9.44
CA GLN A 48 14.05 -2.81 -10.14
C GLN A 48 13.08 -2.43 -11.27
N LEU A 49 12.30 -1.39 -11.06
CA LEU A 49 11.25 -0.93 -11.97
C LEU A 49 11.53 0.52 -12.40
N ILE A 50 10.80 1.02 -13.38
CA ILE A 50 10.96 2.38 -13.90
C ILE A 50 9.71 3.19 -13.58
N ASN A 51 9.87 4.39 -13.03
CA ASN A 51 8.73 5.25 -12.69
C ASN A 51 8.26 6.10 -13.88
N GLN A 52 7.22 6.89 -13.66
CA GLN A 52 6.62 7.79 -14.63
C GLN A 52 7.56 8.90 -15.15
N ASN A 53 8.70 9.13 -14.51
CA ASN A 53 9.72 10.09 -14.92
C ASN A 53 10.90 9.43 -15.65
N GLY A 54 10.94 8.09 -15.70
CA GLY A 54 12.05 7.33 -16.26
C GLY A 54 13.14 6.99 -15.26
N ASP A 55 12.94 7.26 -13.96
CA ASP A 55 13.90 6.93 -12.92
C ASP A 55 13.77 5.47 -12.52
N THR A 56 14.89 4.85 -12.17
CA THR A 56 14.92 3.50 -11.62
C THR A 56 14.49 3.50 -10.16
N ILE A 57 13.48 2.72 -9.84
CA ILE A 57 12.91 2.56 -8.48
C ILE A 57 13.18 1.14 -7.98
N THR A 58 13.65 1.05 -6.75
CA THR A 58 14.01 -0.20 -6.08
C THR A 58 13.46 -0.25 -4.65
N ASN A 59 13.60 -1.39 -3.97
CA ASN A 59 13.26 -1.48 -2.54
C ASN A 59 14.01 -0.45 -1.67
N ASN A 60 15.22 -0.02 -2.09
CA ASN A 60 16.02 0.91 -1.30
C ASN A 60 15.35 2.28 -1.17
N ASP A 61 14.54 2.69 -2.15
CA ASP A 61 13.82 3.97 -2.16
C ASP A 61 12.72 4.03 -1.09
N TYR A 62 12.35 2.85 -0.54
CA TYR A 62 11.32 2.68 0.49
C TYR A 62 11.90 2.20 1.84
N THR A 63 13.21 2.03 1.95
CA THR A 63 13.84 1.55 3.18
C THR A 63 13.60 2.53 4.33
N GLY A 64 13.04 2.04 5.44
CA GLY A 64 12.71 2.84 6.62
C GLY A 64 11.50 3.78 6.43
N LYS A 65 10.74 3.58 5.37
CA LYS A 65 9.49 4.27 5.09
C LYS A 65 8.31 3.33 5.29
N ILE A 66 7.15 3.89 5.54
CA ILE A 66 5.88 3.21 5.37
C ILE A 66 5.41 3.53 3.96
N TYR A 67 5.00 2.52 3.19
CA TYR A 67 4.41 2.82 1.90
C TYR A 67 3.13 2.03 1.64
N ILE A 68 2.25 2.64 0.84
CA ILE A 68 1.02 2.02 0.38
C ILE A 68 1.23 1.64 -1.08
N ALA A 69 1.03 0.36 -1.38
CA ALA A 69 1.13 -0.16 -2.74
C ALA A 69 -0.23 -0.57 -3.28
N ASP A 70 -0.41 -0.48 -4.60
CA ASP A 70 -1.53 -1.04 -5.33
C ASP A 70 -1.10 -1.52 -6.74
N PHE A 71 -2.07 -2.13 -7.43
CA PHE A 71 -1.92 -2.62 -8.80
C PHE A 71 -3.02 -2.04 -9.67
N PHE A 72 -2.63 -1.48 -10.83
CA PHE A 72 -3.55 -0.77 -11.71
C PHE A 72 -3.15 -0.94 -13.18
N PHE A 73 -3.94 -0.40 -14.08
CA PHE A 73 -3.57 -0.13 -15.47
C PHE A 73 -4.31 1.10 -15.97
N THR A 74 -3.67 1.86 -16.85
CA THR A 74 -4.12 3.20 -17.23
C THR A 74 -5.43 3.22 -18.01
N THR A 75 -5.74 2.13 -18.72
CA THR A 75 -6.95 1.99 -19.54
C THR A 75 -8.11 1.30 -18.85
N CYS A 76 -8.01 1.01 -17.55
CA CYS A 76 -9.09 0.41 -16.77
C CYS A 76 -10.34 1.31 -16.77
N PRO A 77 -11.49 0.84 -17.27
CA PRO A 77 -12.71 1.66 -17.30
C PRO A 77 -13.48 1.63 -15.97
N GLY A 78 -13.06 0.80 -15.02
CA GLY A 78 -13.86 0.49 -13.83
C GLY A 78 -13.25 0.98 -12.53
N ILE A 79 -12.58 0.08 -11.81
CA ILE A 79 -12.18 0.31 -10.41
C ILE A 79 -10.90 1.17 -10.29
N CYS A 80 -9.91 1.05 -11.20
CA CYS A 80 -8.64 1.75 -11.08
C CYS A 80 -8.79 3.27 -10.92
N PRO A 81 -9.64 3.97 -11.68
CA PRO A 81 -9.86 5.40 -11.47
C PRO A 81 -10.35 5.75 -10.06
N LYS A 82 -11.12 4.86 -9.42
CA LYS A 82 -11.60 5.06 -8.04
C LYS A 82 -10.47 4.84 -7.03
N LEU A 83 -9.69 3.77 -7.21
CA LEU A 83 -8.54 3.47 -6.36
C LEU A 83 -7.51 4.60 -6.44
N THR A 84 -7.18 5.08 -7.65
CA THR A 84 -6.26 6.20 -7.84
C THR A 84 -6.73 7.46 -7.11
N LYS A 85 -8.03 7.79 -7.17
CA LYS A 85 -8.59 8.92 -6.41
C LYS A 85 -8.50 8.71 -4.90
N HIS A 86 -8.74 7.50 -4.40
CA HIS A 86 -8.58 7.21 -2.97
C HIS A 86 -7.11 7.30 -2.54
N MET A 87 -6.18 6.80 -3.36
CA MET A 87 -4.75 6.93 -3.11
C MET A 87 -4.33 8.42 -3.11
N LYS A 88 -4.87 9.24 -4.03
CA LYS A 88 -4.63 10.69 -4.06
C LYS A 88 -5.10 11.38 -2.78
N ILE A 89 -6.25 11.02 -2.24
CA ILE A 89 -6.72 11.53 -0.94
C ILE A 89 -5.71 11.21 0.17
N LEU A 90 -5.13 10.01 0.16
CA LEU A 90 -4.10 9.64 1.14
C LEU A 90 -2.79 10.40 0.91
N GLU A 91 -2.37 10.57 -0.35
CA GLU A 91 -1.20 11.37 -0.70
C GLU A 91 -1.33 12.81 -0.17
N ASP A 92 -2.47 13.46 -0.41
CA ASP A 92 -2.76 14.81 0.06
C ASP A 92 -2.79 14.89 1.58
N LEU A 93 -3.42 13.93 2.24
CA LEU A 93 -3.51 13.86 3.71
C LEU A 93 -2.13 13.74 4.37
N TYR A 94 -1.22 13.02 3.74
CA TYR A 94 0.14 12.78 4.22
C TYR A 94 1.20 13.60 3.47
N SER A 95 0.82 14.66 2.75
CA SER A 95 1.72 15.48 1.92
C SER A 95 2.94 15.99 2.69
N ASN A 96 2.77 16.38 3.95
CA ASN A 96 3.84 16.89 4.82
C ASN A 96 4.56 15.80 5.63
N ASN A 97 4.36 14.52 5.32
CA ASN A 97 4.98 13.41 6.03
C ASN A 97 5.90 12.60 5.12
N ASP A 98 7.20 12.87 5.17
CA ASP A 98 8.22 12.19 4.34
C ASP A 98 8.45 10.72 4.70
N GLN A 99 7.85 10.22 5.78
CA GLN A 99 7.92 8.81 6.14
C GLN A 99 6.89 7.96 5.40
N ILE A 100 5.92 8.59 4.73
CA ILE A 100 4.87 7.89 3.99
C ILE A 100 5.08 8.10 2.50
N LYS A 101 5.11 6.99 1.75
CA LYS A 101 5.29 6.94 0.29
C LYS A 101 4.17 6.11 -0.34
N PHE A 102 4.06 6.20 -1.67
CA PHE A 102 3.07 5.48 -2.45
C PHE A 102 3.73 4.81 -3.64
N LEU A 103 3.25 3.62 -4.03
CA LEU A 103 3.84 2.82 -5.10
C LEU A 103 2.75 2.07 -5.85
N SER A 104 2.46 2.49 -7.08
CA SER A 104 1.47 1.84 -7.93
C SER A 104 2.15 1.08 -9.07
N HIS A 105 1.92 -0.22 -9.14
CA HIS A 105 2.49 -1.09 -10.16
C HIS A 105 1.51 -1.26 -11.30
N THR A 106 1.91 -0.94 -12.55
CA THR A 106 1.05 -1.34 -13.66
C THR A 106 1.07 -2.85 -13.82
N VAL A 107 -0.09 -3.42 -14.14
CA VAL A 107 -0.20 -4.84 -14.52
C VAL A 107 -0.27 -5.04 -16.04
N MET A 108 -0.17 -3.94 -16.81
CA MET A 108 -0.11 -3.92 -18.28
C MET A 108 1.16 -3.21 -18.80
N PRO A 109 2.38 -3.65 -18.42
CA PRO A 109 3.60 -2.91 -18.82
C PRO A 109 3.82 -2.84 -20.32
N TRP A 110 3.23 -3.75 -21.11
CA TRP A 110 3.25 -3.71 -22.57
C TRP A 110 2.41 -2.56 -23.17
N HIS A 111 1.52 -1.96 -22.39
CA HIS A 111 0.70 -0.81 -22.75
C HIS A 111 1.15 0.45 -22.00
N ASP A 112 1.40 0.31 -20.72
CA ASP A 112 1.67 1.40 -19.79
C ASP A 112 3.18 1.73 -19.78
N SER A 113 3.64 2.35 -20.86
CA SER A 113 5.01 2.88 -20.96
C SER A 113 5.24 4.05 -19.99
N VAL A 114 6.50 4.45 -19.80
CA VAL A 114 6.87 5.63 -18.99
C VAL A 114 6.07 6.87 -19.39
N SER A 115 5.94 7.14 -20.69
CA SER A 115 5.16 8.29 -21.17
C SER A 115 3.67 8.20 -20.86
N VAL A 116 3.09 7.00 -20.96
CA VAL A 116 1.68 6.74 -20.61
C VAL A 116 1.45 6.93 -19.12
N LEU A 117 2.37 6.42 -18.27
CA LEU A 117 2.31 6.62 -16.83
C LEU A 117 2.48 8.10 -16.43
N ASN A 118 3.35 8.84 -17.14
CA ASN A 118 3.53 10.26 -16.91
C ASN A 118 2.25 11.06 -17.21
N GLU A 119 1.58 10.78 -18.34
CA GLU A 119 0.30 11.39 -18.68
C GLU A 119 -0.81 11.01 -17.67
N TYR A 120 -0.80 9.77 -17.20
CA TYR A 120 -1.73 9.32 -16.16
C TYR A 120 -1.46 10.06 -14.84
N GLY A 121 -0.21 10.18 -14.42
CA GLY A 121 0.20 10.94 -13.24
C GLY A 121 -0.26 12.39 -13.29
N LYS A 122 -0.05 13.08 -14.42
CA LYS A 122 -0.53 14.45 -14.63
C LYS A 122 -2.05 14.57 -14.53
N ARG A 123 -2.79 13.61 -15.07
CA ARG A 123 -4.27 13.60 -15.04
C ARG A 123 -4.82 13.56 -13.62
N TYR A 124 -4.11 12.88 -12.71
CA TYR A 124 -4.52 12.72 -11.32
C TYR A 124 -3.74 13.60 -10.34
N ASP A 125 -2.89 14.51 -10.85
CA ASP A 125 -2.08 15.42 -10.05
C ASP A 125 -1.18 14.67 -9.03
N ILE A 126 -0.52 13.61 -9.50
CA ILE A 126 0.35 12.74 -8.70
C ILE A 126 1.75 13.34 -8.60
N GLU A 127 2.23 13.58 -7.38
CA GLU A 127 3.58 14.06 -7.11
C GLU A 127 4.59 12.90 -7.12
N SER A 128 5.49 12.86 -8.12
CA SER A 128 6.40 11.75 -8.32
C SER A 128 7.44 11.53 -7.21
N GLU A 129 7.77 12.56 -6.44
CA GLU A 129 8.66 12.42 -5.28
C GLU A 129 8.03 11.60 -4.16
N LYS A 130 6.71 11.58 -4.08
CA LYS A 130 5.95 10.92 -3.06
C LYS A 130 5.27 9.64 -3.53
N TRP A 131 4.81 9.63 -4.77
CA TRP A 131 4.07 8.53 -5.36
C TRP A 131 4.65 8.12 -6.72
N ASN A 132 5.26 6.95 -6.77
CA ASN A 132 5.77 6.36 -8.00
C ASN A 132 4.71 5.47 -8.66
N LEU A 133 4.44 5.75 -9.95
CA LEU A 133 3.74 4.85 -10.85
C LEU A 133 4.81 4.08 -11.63
N VAL A 134 4.88 2.76 -11.47
CA VAL A 134 6.01 2.00 -12.00
C VAL A 134 5.59 1.00 -13.08
N THR A 135 6.48 0.84 -14.06
CA THR A 135 6.44 -0.13 -15.15
C THR A 135 7.77 -0.86 -15.24
N GLY A 136 7.86 -1.89 -16.07
CA GLY A 136 9.07 -2.70 -16.26
C GLY A 136 8.77 -4.03 -16.95
N GLU A 137 9.63 -5.02 -16.74
CA GLU A 137 9.42 -6.36 -17.26
C GLU A 137 8.20 -7.02 -16.60
N LYS A 138 7.31 -7.60 -17.42
CA LYS A 138 6.08 -8.23 -16.95
C LYS A 138 6.34 -9.27 -15.87
N GLU A 139 7.31 -10.13 -16.11
CA GLU A 139 7.68 -11.23 -15.23
C GLU A 139 8.10 -10.70 -13.85
N GLU A 140 8.82 -9.60 -13.80
CA GLU A 140 9.27 -8.98 -12.54
C GLU A 140 8.10 -8.38 -11.78
N ILE A 141 7.26 -7.58 -12.43
CA ILE A 141 6.06 -6.99 -11.81
C ILE A 141 5.16 -8.09 -11.25
N TYR A 142 4.91 -9.14 -12.03
CA TYR A 142 4.03 -10.23 -11.62
C TYR A 142 4.63 -11.08 -10.49
N ARG A 143 5.95 -11.30 -10.50
CA ARG A 143 6.66 -11.96 -9.41
C ARG A 143 6.52 -11.17 -8.10
N VAL A 144 6.76 -9.86 -8.15
CA VAL A 144 6.61 -8.98 -6.97
C VAL A 144 5.17 -8.95 -6.48
N ALA A 145 4.20 -8.89 -7.38
CA ALA A 145 2.78 -8.92 -7.05
C ALA A 145 2.38 -10.22 -6.33
N ARG A 146 2.85 -11.37 -6.82
CA ARG A 146 2.52 -12.69 -6.28
C ARG A 146 3.29 -12.98 -5.00
N ASP A 147 4.62 -12.93 -5.08
CA ASP A 147 5.50 -13.36 -3.98
C ASP A 147 5.60 -12.31 -2.87
N GLY A 148 5.43 -11.02 -3.23
CA GLY A 148 5.54 -9.92 -2.30
C GLY A 148 4.22 -9.50 -1.66
N TYR A 149 3.23 -9.22 -2.48
CA TYR A 149 1.97 -8.63 -2.02
C TYR A 149 0.82 -9.61 -1.94
N PHE A 150 1.01 -10.86 -2.36
CA PHE A 150 -0.07 -11.87 -2.46
C PHE A 150 -1.26 -11.36 -3.28
N ALA A 151 -0.98 -10.57 -4.32
CA ALA A 151 -1.99 -9.82 -5.06
C ALA A 151 -2.83 -10.70 -5.99
N ASP A 152 -2.37 -11.91 -6.28
CA ASP A 152 -3.03 -12.83 -7.21
C ASP A 152 -3.46 -14.11 -6.48
N LYS A 153 -4.74 -14.19 -6.13
CA LYS A 153 -5.31 -15.38 -5.49
C LYS A 153 -5.52 -16.54 -6.45
N SER A 154 -5.64 -16.28 -7.76
CA SER A 154 -5.91 -17.31 -8.79
C SER A 154 -4.69 -18.17 -9.06
N PHE A 155 -3.50 -17.67 -8.77
CA PHE A 155 -2.23 -18.41 -8.98
C PHE A 155 -2.16 -19.76 -8.23
N LYS A 156 -2.83 -19.90 -7.07
CA LYS A 156 -2.91 -21.18 -6.35
C LYS A 156 -3.75 -22.24 -7.07
N ALA A 157 -4.66 -21.83 -7.94
CA ALA A 157 -5.57 -22.72 -8.63
C ALA A 157 -4.99 -23.36 -9.91
N GLN A 158 -3.69 -23.15 -10.21
CA GLN A 158 -2.99 -23.75 -11.37
C GLN A 158 -3.61 -23.42 -12.75
N GLU A 159 -4.48 -22.42 -12.82
CA GLU A 159 -5.11 -21.99 -14.06
C GLU A 159 -4.35 -20.80 -14.64
N SER A 160 -3.55 -21.10 -15.64
CA SER A 160 -2.83 -20.23 -16.58
C SER A 160 -1.92 -19.12 -16.01
N ALA A 161 -0.62 -19.29 -16.21
CA ALA A 161 0.43 -18.27 -15.99
C ALA A 161 0.23 -16.98 -16.84
N ASN A 162 -0.80 -16.92 -17.66
CA ASN A 162 -1.15 -15.83 -18.57
C ASN A 162 -2.30 -14.96 -18.06
N GLU A 163 -2.88 -15.27 -16.91
CA GLU A 163 -4.01 -14.51 -16.41
C GLU A 163 -3.56 -13.16 -15.84
N PHE A 164 -4.29 -12.13 -16.19
CA PHE A 164 -4.10 -10.76 -15.81
C PHE A 164 -4.36 -10.58 -14.31
N ILE A 165 -3.43 -9.96 -13.58
CA ILE A 165 -3.61 -9.71 -12.15
C ILE A 165 -4.73 -8.70 -11.93
N HIS A 166 -5.76 -9.11 -11.19
CA HIS A 166 -6.84 -8.26 -10.74
C HIS A 166 -6.88 -8.22 -9.22
N THR A 167 -6.68 -7.04 -8.65
CA THR A 167 -6.84 -6.79 -7.21
C THR A 167 -7.36 -5.39 -6.97
N GLU A 168 -8.24 -5.26 -5.98
CA GLU A 168 -8.81 -3.99 -5.54
C GLU A 168 -8.24 -3.56 -4.18
N ASN A 169 -7.14 -4.20 -3.77
CA ASN A 169 -6.56 -4.00 -2.45
C ASN A 169 -5.48 -2.90 -2.46
N PHE A 170 -5.39 -2.18 -1.35
CA PHE A 170 -4.20 -1.46 -0.94
C PHE A 170 -3.38 -2.32 0.02
N TYR A 171 -2.07 -2.29 -0.15
CA TYR A 171 -1.09 -3.03 0.65
C TYR A 171 -0.27 -2.02 1.46
N LEU A 172 -0.36 -2.11 2.77
CA LEU A 172 0.44 -1.29 3.69
C LEU A 172 1.71 -2.06 4.07
N ILE A 173 2.87 -1.48 3.79
CA ILE A 173 4.17 -2.10 3.98
C ILE A 173 5.03 -1.25 4.92
#